data_2f6d716b49f902917cab0ef95d8a44bf
#
_entry.id   2f6d716b49f902917cab0ef95d8a44bf
#
_cell.length_a   1.000
_cell.length_b   1.000
_cell.length_c   1.000
_cell.angle_alpha   90.00
_cell.angle_beta   90.00
_cell.angle_gamma   90.00
#
_symmetry.space_group_name_H-M   'P 1'
#
loop_
_entity.id
_entity.type
_entity.pdbx_description
1 polymer ?
#
loop_
_entity_poly.entity_id
_entity_poly.type
_entity_poly.pdbx_seq_one_letter_code
_entity_poly.pdbx_strand_id
1 'polypeptide(L)'
;MTLYATDLDGTLLRSDKSISDESAELLNQLTDQGVLFTFATARSYSSASPLLTKLRLNCPAVTFNGVFVVDPKDGQHIVENIFSRDSLRLAVDYFNSNGLAPLVYSYIDGRERVSYLEDRLEDVYGYVSTMQGDKRLRPVKSREELFRGRVFYFTLLDPKTDITELDSVFSRENGFAVNFMPDTYNKDELWYEIFSRNASKASALLQVLELTHADRLVCFGDNNNDMSMIRAADIGVAVANSCDELKQAADTVIGSNDEGAVARYIAEECGISLPDREREVSAPLTNAERFSNALSAGMSRVRGMHGSVGTQNEKLIHAVLKNYYAPYSDDQEVRIGKFFADAVTEEGIFE
;
A
#
# COMPACT_ATOMS: atom_id res chain seq x y z
N MET A 1 -16.86 16.73 -17.87
CA MET A 1 -15.50 16.86 -17.24
C MET A 1 -15.00 15.48 -16.85
N THR A 2 -13.69 15.22 -16.96
CA THR A 2 -13.08 13.93 -16.57
C THR A 2 -12.54 14.01 -15.15
N LEU A 3 -12.89 13.04 -14.31
CA LEU A 3 -12.27 12.78 -13.01
C LEU A 3 -11.19 11.71 -13.19
N TYR A 4 -9.95 12.05 -12.87
CA TYR A 4 -8.84 11.11 -12.81
C TYR A 4 -8.63 10.66 -11.37
N ALA A 5 -8.66 9.36 -11.13
CA ALA A 5 -8.52 8.76 -9.82
C ALA A 5 -7.43 7.68 -9.83
N THR A 6 -6.49 7.77 -8.90
CA THR A 6 -5.35 6.83 -8.84
C THR A 6 -5.31 6.10 -7.52
N ASP A 7 -4.89 4.83 -7.50
CA ASP A 7 -4.33 4.26 -6.29
C ASP A 7 -3.00 4.94 -5.93
N LEU A 8 -2.54 4.75 -4.72
CA LEU A 8 -1.30 5.33 -4.22
C LEU A 8 -0.13 4.35 -4.30
N ASP A 9 -0.18 3.28 -3.52
CA ASP A 9 0.95 2.37 -3.31
C ASP A 9 1.15 1.46 -4.52
N GLY A 10 2.30 1.58 -5.17
CA GLY A 10 2.58 0.83 -6.40
C GLY A 10 1.97 1.42 -7.67
N THR A 11 1.20 2.52 -7.57
CA THR A 11 0.57 3.19 -8.71
C THR A 11 1.06 4.62 -8.88
N LEU A 12 0.64 5.56 -8.02
CA LEU A 12 1.11 6.94 -8.05
C LEU A 12 2.44 7.11 -7.33
N LEU A 13 2.58 6.44 -6.17
CA LEU A 13 3.79 6.45 -5.37
C LEU A 13 4.83 5.52 -5.98
N ARG A 14 6.07 5.99 -6.00
CA ARG A 14 7.23 5.20 -6.37
C ARG A 14 7.48 4.09 -5.34
N SER A 15 8.39 3.18 -5.67
CA SER A 15 8.78 2.07 -4.80
C SER A 15 9.35 2.53 -3.45
N ASP A 16 9.88 3.75 -3.37
CA ASP A 16 10.36 4.41 -2.15
C ASP A 16 9.26 5.19 -1.38
N LYS A 17 8.00 5.05 -1.77
CA LYS A 17 6.82 5.76 -1.24
C LYS A 17 6.83 7.28 -1.50
N SER A 18 7.66 7.77 -2.39
CA SER A 18 7.72 9.18 -2.77
C SER A 18 6.93 9.49 -4.04
N ILE A 19 6.67 10.79 -4.28
CA ILE A 19 6.23 11.33 -5.57
C ILE A 19 7.41 12.13 -6.12
N SER A 20 7.78 11.90 -7.39
CA SER A 20 8.83 12.67 -8.04
C SER A 20 8.43 14.14 -8.18
N ASP A 21 9.39 15.05 -8.18
CA ASP A 21 9.13 16.47 -8.37
C ASP A 21 8.46 16.72 -9.73
N GLU A 22 8.93 16.04 -10.79
CA GLU A 22 8.32 16.08 -12.12
C GLU A 22 6.83 15.71 -12.09
N SER A 23 6.48 14.56 -11.48
CA SER A 23 5.08 14.13 -11.38
C SER A 23 4.23 15.10 -10.56
N ALA A 24 4.78 15.63 -9.46
CA ALA A 24 4.07 16.58 -8.62
C ALA A 24 3.83 17.92 -9.34
N GLU A 25 4.82 18.45 -10.03
CA GLU A 25 4.70 19.69 -10.82
C GLU A 25 3.65 19.52 -11.91
N LEU A 26 3.70 18.41 -12.64
CA LEU A 26 2.79 18.10 -13.73
C LEU A 26 1.34 17.99 -13.26
N LEU A 27 1.09 17.20 -12.20
CA LEU A 27 -0.25 17.05 -11.61
C LEU A 27 -0.76 18.39 -11.05
N ASN A 28 0.10 19.18 -10.40
CA ASN A 28 -0.26 20.50 -9.91
C ASN A 28 -0.62 21.48 -11.03
N GLN A 29 0.12 21.45 -12.14
CA GLN A 29 -0.21 22.26 -13.32
C GLN A 29 -1.58 21.87 -13.90
N LEU A 30 -1.87 20.56 -13.97
CA LEU A 30 -3.15 20.05 -14.45
C LEU A 30 -4.31 20.46 -13.52
N THR A 31 -4.15 20.32 -12.21
CA THR A 31 -5.19 20.72 -11.24
C THR A 31 -5.40 22.23 -11.21
N ASP A 32 -4.36 23.05 -11.39
CA ASP A 32 -4.46 24.50 -11.54
C ASP A 32 -5.22 24.92 -12.82
N GLN A 33 -5.21 24.09 -13.86
CA GLN A 33 -6.00 24.25 -15.09
C GLN A 33 -7.43 23.72 -14.97
N GLY A 34 -7.82 23.19 -13.79
CA GLY A 34 -9.17 22.69 -13.52
C GLY A 34 -9.37 21.19 -13.86
N VAL A 35 -8.31 20.44 -14.16
CA VAL A 35 -8.39 18.99 -14.28
C VAL A 35 -8.73 18.41 -12.90
N LEU A 36 -9.78 17.58 -12.82
CA LEU A 36 -10.20 16.94 -11.59
C LEU A 36 -9.31 15.74 -11.31
N PHE A 37 -8.57 15.77 -10.20
CA PHE A 37 -7.64 14.72 -9.80
C PHE A 37 -7.83 14.34 -8.34
N THR A 38 -7.90 13.03 -8.07
CA THR A 38 -8.05 12.44 -6.74
C THR A 38 -7.32 11.11 -6.59
N PHE A 39 -7.38 10.55 -5.40
CA PHE A 39 -6.85 9.21 -5.12
C PHE A 39 -7.87 8.32 -4.41
N ALA A 40 -7.68 7.00 -4.54
CA ALA A 40 -8.43 5.97 -3.81
C ALA A 40 -7.47 4.91 -3.26
N THR A 41 -7.33 4.84 -1.93
CA THR A 41 -6.31 4.04 -1.27
C THR A 41 -6.88 3.17 -0.14
N ALA A 42 -6.18 2.09 0.21
CA ALA A 42 -6.41 1.34 1.44
C ALA A 42 -5.93 2.10 2.69
N ARG A 43 -5.04 3.08 2.52
CA ARG A 43 -4.52 3.88 3.64
C ARG A 43 -5.62 4.72 4.31
N SER A 44 -5.37 5.06 5.60
CA SER A 44 -6.07 6.16 6.25
C SER A 44 -5.64 7.50 5.67
N TYR A 45 -6.47 8.54 5.86
CA TYR A 45 -6.06 9.90 5.51
C TYR A 45 -4.78 10.33 6.26
N SER A 46 -4.70 10.00 7.56
CA SER A 46 -3.52 10.33 8.39
C SER A 46 -2.22 9.71 7.90
N SER A 47 -2.28 8.54 7.23
CA SER A 47 -1.09 7.89 6.68
C SER A 47 -0.82 8.25 5.21
N ALA A 48 -1.83 8.68 4.47
CA ALA A 48 -1.69 9.11 3.09
C ALA A 48 -1.23 10.57 2.95
N SER A 49 -1.84 11.49 3.71
CA SER A 49 -1.61 12.94 3.57
C SER A 49 -0.15 13.37 3.71
N PRO A 50 0.71 12.80 4.59
CA PRO A 50 2.12 13.15 4.64
C PRO A 50 2.90 12.82 3.35
N LEU A 51 2.46 11.82 2.59
CA LEU A 51 3.09 11.39 1.34
C LEU A 51 2.71 12.31 0.17
N LEU A 52 1.59 13.03 0.30
CA LEU A 52 0.97 13.83 -0.76
C LEU A 52 1.20 15.34 -0.60
N THR A 53 2.09 15.76 0.30
CA THR A 53 2.33 17.18 0.62
C THR A 53 2.79 18.02 -0.57
N LYS A 54 3.32 17.39 -1.62
CA LYS A 54 3.72 18.04 -2.85
C LYS A 54 2.53 18.33 -3.81
N LEU A 55 1.36 17.68 -3.57
CA LEU A 55 0.20 17.78 -4.46
C LEU A 55 -0.83 18.78 -3.96
N ARG A 56 -1.43 19.48 -4.90
CA ARG A 56 -2.60 20.34 -4.69
C ARG A 56 -3.86 19.61 -5.17
N LEU A 57 -4.44 18.81 -4.27
CA LEU A 57 -5.66 18.05 -4.56
C LEU A 57 -6.87 18.99 -4.59
N ASN A 58 -7.73 18.84 -5.60
CA ASN A 58 -8.90 19.69 -5.82
C ASN A 58 -10.24 18.92 -5.76
N CYS A 59 -10.20 17.61 -5.49
CA CYS A 59 -11.38 16.75 -5.37
C CYS A 59 -11.35 16.00 -4.03
N PRO A 60 -12.53 15.59 -3.51
CA PRO A 60 -12.61 14.65 -2.39
C PRO A 60 -11.82 13.38 -2.68
N ALA A 61 -11.19 12.82 -1.65
CA ALA A 61 -10.35 11.64 -1.76
C ALA A 61 -10.96 10.42 -1.07
N VAL A 62 -10.58 9.23 -1.52
CA VAL A 62 -11.12 7.97 -1.01
C VAL A 62 -10.07 7.27 -0.16
N THR A 63 -10.42 6.90 1.06
CA THR A 63 -9.55 6.24 2.04
C THR A 63 -10.17 4.95 2.59
N PHE A 64 -9.34 4.09 3.18
CA PHE A 64 -9.75 2.79 3.72
C PHE A 64 -10.59 1.98 2.71
N ASN A 65 -10.08 1.81 1.48
CA ASN A 65 -10.76 1.05 0.41
C ASN A 65 -12.22 1.52 0.14
N GLY A 66 -12.52 2.80 0.37
CA GLY A 66 -13.86 3.35 0.12
C GLY A 66 -14.75 3.48 1.35
N VAL A 67 -14.25 3.17 2.55
CA VAL A 67 -15.00 3.40 3.80
C VAL A 67 -15.28 4.88 3.97
N PHE A 68 -14.33 5.74 3.64
CA PHE A 68 -14.52 7.18 3.72
C PHE A 68 -14.21 7.89 2.39
N VAL A 69 -15.06 8.86 2.08
CA VAL A 69 -14.74 9.97 1.17
C VAL A 69 -14.45 11.18 2.03
N VAL A 70 -13.27 11.78 1.87
CA VAL A 70 -12.76 12.85 2.74
C VAL A 70 -12.44 14.13 1.96
N ASP A 71 -12.53 15.26 2.63
CA ASP A 71 -11.95 16.51 2.12
C ASP A 71 -10.42 16.40 2.22
N PRO A 72 -9.68 16.55 1.12
CA PRO A 72 -8.22 16.41 1.14
C PRO A 72 -7.50 17.53 1.89
N LYS A 73 -8.19 18.60 2.30
CA LYS A 73 -7.59 19.72 3.04
C LYS A 73 -7.39 19.40 4.52
N ASP A 74 -8.33 18.72 5.12
CA ASP A 74 -8.34 18.49 6.57
C ASP A 74 -8.72 17.06 6.99
N GLY A 75 -9.09 16.20 6.02
CA GLY A 75 -9.49 14.83 6.25
C GLY A 75 -10.89 14.66 6.85
N GLN A 76 -11.73 15.71 6.83
CA GLN A 76 -13.11 15.58 7.27
C GLN A 76 -13.88 14.63 6.38
N HIS A 77 -14.70 13.77 7.01
CA HIS A 77 -15.52 12.80 6.28
C HIS A 77 -16.70 13.49 5.60
N ILE A 78 -16.75 13.39 4.28
CA ILE A 78 -17.89 13.83 3.46
C ILE A 78 -18.91 12.70 3.35
N VAL A 79 -18.40 11.45 3.13
CA VAL A 79 -19.22 10.25 3.07
C VAL A 79 -18.60 9.16 3.93
N GLU A 80 -19.46 8.34 4.55
CA GLU A 80 -19.07 7.24 5.41
C GLU A 80 -19.83 5.96 5.04
N ASN A 81 -19.08 4.98 4.55
CA ASN A 81 -19.60 3.65 4.17
C ASN A 81 -19.21 2.62 5.23
N ILE A 82 -19.59 2.86 6.49
CA ILE A 82 -19.21 2.02 7.64
C ILE A 82 -20.14 0.79 7.80
N PHE A 83 -19.78 -0.11 8.72
CA PHE A 83 -20.59 -1.27 9.09
C PHE A 83 -22.01 -0.91 9.54
N SER A 84 -22.97 -1.76 9.19
CA SER A 84 -24.24 -1.77 9.90
C SER A 84 -24.04 -2.27 11.34
N ARG A 85 -25.01 -1.96 12.23
CA ARG A 85 -24.95 -2.45 13.62
C ARG A 85 -24.93 -3.98 13.70
N ASP A 86 -25.69 -4.66 12.81
CA ASP A 86 -25.79 -6.12 12.81
C ASP A 86 -24.50 -6.77 12.29
N SER A 87 -23.92 -6.24 11.21
CA SER A 87 -22.63 -6.72 10.71
C SER A 87 -21.52 -6.53 11.73
N LEU A 88 -21.45 -5.35 12.36
CA LEU A 88 -20.45 -5.10 13.42
C LEU A 88 -20.59 -6.09 14.58
N ARG A 89 -21.82 -6.36 15.03
CA ARG A 89 -22.08 -7.35 16.08
C ARG A 89 -21.65 -8.73 15.67
N LEU A 90 -21.99 -9.18 14.46
CA LEU A 90 -21.57 -10.47 13.94
C LEU A 90 -20.04 -10.62 13.95
N ALA A 91 -19.31 -9.60 13.49
CA ALA A 91 -17.86 -9.61 13.50
C ALA A 91 -17.28 -9.73 14.91
N VAL A 92 -17.76 -8.91 15.85
CA VAL A 92 -17.29 -8.92 17.25
C VAL A 92 -17.58 -10.28 17.92
N ASP A 93 -18.79 -10.82 17.72
CA ASP A 93 -19.17 -12.13 18.26
C ASP A 93 -18.29 -13.25 17.68
N TYR A 94 -17.99 -13.21 16.39
CA TYR A 94 -17.10 -14.19 15.74
C TYR A 94 -15.67 -14.11 16.29
N PHE A 95 -15.08 -12.91 16.35
CA PHE A 95 -13.73 -12.73 16.90
C PHE A 95 -13.63 -13.19 18.36
N ASN A 96 -14.64 -12.91 19.16
CA ASN A 96 -14.67 -13.34 20.55
C ASN A 96 -14.80 -14.85 20.70
N SER A 97 -15.65 -15.49 19.93
CA SER A 97 -15.90 -16.95 19.98
C SER A 97 -14.71 -17.77 19.49
N ASN A 98 -13.93 -17.23 18.56
CA ASN A 98 -12.77 -17.92 17.98
C ASN A 98 -11.43 -17.43 18.53
N GLY A 99 -11.43 -16.57 19.54
CA GLY A 99 -10.21 -16.07 20.16
C GLY A 99 -9.33 -15.22 19.25
N LEU A 100 -9.86 -14.71 18.13
CA LEU A 100 -9.12 -13.87 17.18
C LEU A 100 -8.96 -12.46 17.72
N ALA A 101 -7.81 -11.85 17.50
CA ALA A 101 -7.46 -10.51 17.94
C ALA A 101 -7.03 -9.62 16.76
N PRO A 102 -7.99 -9.08 15.97
CA PRO A 102 -7.65 -8.21 14.86
C PRO A 102 -7.09 -6.87 15.34
N LEU A 103 -6.39 -6.16 14.43
CA LEU A 103 -6.30 -4.71 14.52
C LEU A 103 -7.71 -4.13 14.32
N VAL A 104 -8.14 -3.26 15.22
CA VAL A 104 -9.47 -2.65 15.19
C VAL A 104 -9.33 -1.16 14.96
N TYR A 105 -9.84 -0.69 13.84
CA TYR A 105 -9.83 0.73 13.50
C TYR A 105 -11.15 1.35 13.92
N SER A 106 -11.07 2.39 14.72
CA SER A 106 -12.24 3.06 15.29
C SER A 106 -12.02 4.55 15.51
N TYR A 107 -13.11 5.32 15.57
CA TYR A 107 -13.10 6.67 16.09
C TYR A 107 -13.49 6.65 17.56
N ILE A 108 -12.60 7.16 18.43
CA ILE A 108 -12.81 7.32 19.87
C ILE A 108 -12.56 8.79 20.19
N ASP A 109 -13.55 9.47 20.77
CA ASP A 109 -13.50 10.89 21.10
C ASP A 109 -13.04 11.77 19.92
N GLY A 110 -13.59 11.49 18.72
CA GLY A 110 -13.28 12.20 17.48
C GLY A 110 -11.90 11.94 16.89
N ARG A 111 -11.17 10.95 17.40
CA ARG A 111 -9.82 10.61 16.93
C ARG A 111 -9.77 9.19 16.38
N GLU A 112 -9.11 9.03 15.24
CA GLU A 112 -8.79 7.71 14.71
C GLU A 112 -7.88 6.93 15.65
N ARG A 113 -8.22 5.66 15.91
CA ARG A 113 -7.46 4.73 16.74
C ARG A 113 -7.30 3.40 16.03
N VAL A 114 -6.14 2.78 16.22
CA VAL A 114 -5.85 1.41 15.83
C VAL A 114 -5.59 0.63 17.12
N SER A 115 -6.61 -0.06 17.59
CA SER A 115 -6.57 -0.81 18.84
C SER A 115 -6.10 -2.24 18.59
N TYR A 116 -5.28 -2.78 19.51
CA TYR A 116 -4.83 -4.16 19.52
C TYR A 116 -4.66 -4.65 20.97
N LEU A 117 -4.75 -5.98 21.19
CA LEU A 117 -4.54 -6.59 22.50
C LEU A 117 -3.05 -6.65 22.84
N GLU A 118 -2.66 -6.15 24.02
CA GLU A 118 -1.27 -6.17 24.49
C GLU A 118 -0.71 -7.59 24.63
N ASP A 119 -1.53 -8.52 25.11
CA ASP A 119 -1.17 -9.93 25.31
C ASP A 119 -1.19 -10.78 24.02
N ARG A 120 -1.53 -10.18 22.90
CA ARG A 120 -1.55 -10.76 21.55
C ARG A 120 -0.75 -9.91 20.55
N LEU A 121 0.26 -9.21 21.05
CA LEU A 121 1.12 -8.36 20.23
C LEU A 121 1.82 -9.13 19.11
N GLU A 122 2.16 -10.41 19.33
CA GLU A 122 2.77 -11.26 18.31
C GLU A 122 1.90 -11.43 17.06
N ASP A 123 0.57 -11.40 17.19
CA ASP A 123 -0.35 -11.56 16.06
C ASP A 123 -0.38 -10.32 15.15
N VAL A 124 0.12 -9.18 15.63
CA VAL A 124 0.08 -7.89 14.92
C VAL A 124 1.42 -7.16 14.91
N TYR A 125 2.50 -7.84 15.33
CA TYR A 125 3.81 -7.24 15.54
C TYR A 125 4.37 -6.61 14.26
N GLY A 126 4.22 -7.25 13.12
CA GLY A 126 4.67 -6.72 11.83
C GLY A 126 4.17 -5.30 11.61
N TYR A 127 2.88 -5.10 11.71
CA TYR A 127 2.26 -3.78 11.55
C TYR A 127 2.64 -2.79 12.66
N VAL A 128 2.49 -3.19 13.94
CA VAL A 128 2.74 -2.29 15.08
C VAL A 128 4.18 -1.80 15.12
N SER A 129 5.14 -2.66 14.74
CA SER A 129 6.57 -2.30 14.71
C SER A 129 6.88 -1.23 13.66
N THR A 130 6.18 -1.22 12.53
CA THR A 130 6.35 -0.20 11.48
C THR A 130 5.73 1.14 11.84
N MET A 131 4.81 1.15 12.81
CA MET A 131 4.06 2.34 13.25
C MET A 131 4.54 2.91 14.58
N GLN A 132 5.79 2.66 14.97
CA GLN A 132 6.33 3.20 16.23
C GLN A 132 6.20 4.73 16.29
N GLY A 133 5.61 5.22 17.38
CA GLY A 133 5.36 6.65 17.59
C GLY A 133 4.07 7.19 16.94
N ASP A 134 3.34 6.37 16.20
CA ASP A 134 2.03 6.77 15.68
C ASP A 134 1.01 6.90 16.83
N LYS A 135 0.44 8.10 16.95
CA LYS A 135 -0.53 8.42 18.02
C LYS A 135 -1.87 7.71 17.88
N ARG A 136 -2.13 7.04 16.77
CA ARG A 136 -3.32 6.24 16.56
C ARG A 136 -3.24 4.88 17.25
N LEU A 137 -2.04 4.34 17.43
CA LEU A 137 -1.84 3.06 18.13
C LEU A 137 -2.41 3.12 19.54
N ARG A 138 -3.22 2.12 19.87
CA ARG A 138 -3.90 2.00 21.15
C ARG A 138 -3.81 0.56 21.67
N PRO A 139 -2.75 0.21 22.41
CA PRO A 139 -2.68 -1.05 23.11
C PRO A 139 -3.78 -1.11 24.19
N VAL A 140 -4.47 -2.26 24.28
CA VAL A 140 -5.56 -2.47 25.26
C VAL A 140 -5.41 -3.83 25.94
N LYS A 141 -5.99 -3.93 27.17
CA LYS A 141 -5.87 -5.14 28.01
C LYS A 141 -7.10 -6.04 27.97
N SER A 142 -8.19 -5.58 27.38
CA SER A 142 -9.42 -6.37 27.33
C SER A 142 -10.08 -6.31 25.96
N ARG A 143 -10.87 -7.35 25.64
CA ARG A 143 -11.64 -7.41 24.40
C ARG A 143 -12.75 -6.35 24.34
N GLU A 144 -13.32 -5.98 25.47
CA GLU A 144 -14.30 -4.88 25.54
C GLU A 144 -13.66 -3.55 25.10
N GLU A 145 -12.44 -3.28 25.58
CA GLU A 145 -11.68 -2.11 25.18
C GLU A 145 -11.22 -2.19 23.70
N LEU A 146 -10.95 -3.40 23.18
CA LEU A 146 -10.52 -3.61 21.81
C LEU A 146 -11.56 -3.08 20.81
N PHE A 147 -12.84 -3.36 21.04
CA PHE A 147 -13.93 -2.98 20.15
C PHE A 147 -14.63 -1.66 20.54
N ARG A 148 -13.97 -0.85 21.37
CA ARG A 148 -14.51 0.44 21.81
C ARG A 148 -14.56 1.47 20.68
N GLY A 149 -15.58 2.32 20.71
CA GLY A 149 -15.75 3.46 19.82
C GLY A 149 -16.59 3.13 18.59
N ARG A 150 -16.47 3.97 17.57
CA ARG A 150 -17.15 3.78 16.29
C ARG A 150 -16.24 2.99 15.36
N VAL A 151 -16.34 1.66 15.43
CA VAL A 151 -15.53 0.72 14.65
C VAL A 151 -15.97 0.74 13.20
N PHE A 152 -14.98 0.76 12.27
CA PHE A 152 -15.25 0.84 10.84
C PHE A 152 -14.39 -0.10 9.95
N TYR A 153 -13.33 -0.70 10.52
CA TYR A 153 -12.40 -1.55 9.76
C TYR A 153 -11.69 -2.54 10.69
N PHE A 154 -11.37 -3.73 10.18
CA PHE A 154 -10.56 -4.72 10.87
C PHE A 154 -9.46 -5.23 9.94
N THR A 155 -8.32 -5.60 10.51
CA THR A 155 -7.24 -6.31 9.81
C THR A 155 -6.76 -7.49 10.64
N LEU A 156 -6.72 -8.67 10.04
CA LEU A 156 -5.99 -9.83 10.55
C LEU A 156 -4.69 -9.95 9.75
N LEU A 157 -3.56 -10.07 10.45
CA LEU A 157 -2.26 -10.32 9.83
C LEU A 157 -1.97 -11.82 9.91
N ASP A 158 -1.51 -12.40 8.80
CA ASP A 158 -1.17 -13.83 8.70
C ASP A 158 -2.19 -14.75 9.39
N PRO A 159 -3.49 -14.65 9.04
CA PRO A 159 -4.53 -15.38 9.75
C PRO A 159 -4.26 -16.89 9.70
N LYS A 160 -4.19 -17.52 10.86
CA LYS A 160 -4.02 -18.98 10.98
C LYS A 160 -5.33 -19.74 10.77
N THR A 161 -6.44 -19.04 10.74
CA THR A 161 -7.78 -19.57 10.43
C THR A 161 -7.88 -19.85 8.94
N ASP A 162 -8.62 -20.90 8.57
CA ASP A 162 -8.91 -21.20 7.17
C ASP A 162 -9.60 -20.00 6.51
N ILE A 163 -9.01 -19.52 5.42
CA ILE A 163 -9.53 -18.37 4.66
C ILE A 163 -10.95 -18.64 4.15
N THR A 164 -11.26 -19.88 3.77
CA THR A 164 -12.62 -20.26 3.34
C THR A 164 -13.65 -20.07 4.45
N GLU A 165 -13.26 -20.35 5.70
CA GLU A 165 -14.12 -20.11 6.86
C GLU A 165 -14.30 -18.61 7.07
N LEU A 166 -13.23 -17.82 7.05
CA LEU A 166 -13.29 -16.36 7.17
C LEU A 166 -14.18 -15.75 6.08
N ASP A 167 -14.01 -16.14 4.82
CA ASP A 167 -14.80 -15.65 3.68
C ASP A 167 -16.29 -16.02 3.81
N SER A 168 -16.63 -17.18 4.40
CA SER A 168 -18.02 -17.55 4.63
C SER A 168 -18.71 -16.65 5.65
N VAL A 169 -17.97 -16.25 6.71
CA VAL A 169 -18.48 -15.35 7.77
C VAL A 169 -18.48 -13.90 7.30
N PHE A 170 -17.37 -13.43 6.74
CA PHE A 170 -17.18 -12.06 6.29
C PHE A 170 -17.63 -11.87 4.84
N SER A 171 -18.72 -12.51 4.46
CA SER A 171 -19.27 -12.45 3.11
C SER A 171 -20.08 -11.17 2.87
N ARG A 172 -20.28 -10.86 1.59
CA ARG A 172 -21.12 -9.73 1.17
C ARG A 172 -22.57 -9.86 1.66
N GLU A 173 -23.09 -11.08 1.76
CA GLU A 173 -24.44 -11.39 2.26
C GLU A 173 -24.58 -10.99 3.71
N ASN A 174 -23.55 -11.20 4.51
CA ASN A 174 -23.48 -10.82 5.93
C ASN A 174 -23.13 -9.34 6.14
N GLY A 175 -22.94 -8.57 5.06
CA GLY A 175 -22.72 -7.13 5.12
C GLY A 175 -21.25 -6.70 5.09
N PHE A 176 -20.36 -7.59 4.64
CA PHE A 176 -18.92 -7.32 4.59
C PHE A 176 -18.39 -7.27 3.15
N ALA A 177 -17.28 -6.60 3.01
CA ALA A 177 -16.32 -6.74 1.93
C ALA A 177 -14.97 -7.09 2.53
N VAL A 178 -14.19 -7.88 1.83
CA VAL A 178 -12.88 -8.33 2.28
C VAL A 178 -11.85 -8.13 1.18
N ASN A 179 -10.61 -7.84 1.60
CA ASN A 179 -9.43 -7.95 0.76
C ASN A 179 -8.46 -8.92 1.43
N PHE A 180 -7.94 -9.87 0.68
CA PHE A 180 -6.90 -10.77 1.15
C PHE A 180 -5.74 -10.74 0.16
N MET A 181 -4.62 -10.20 0.60
CA MET A 181 -3.46 -10.00 -0.26
C MET A 181 -2.16 -9.90 0.55
N PRO A 182 -1.01 -10.16 -0.08
CA PRO A 182 0.27 -9.77 0.48
C PRO A 182 0.38 -8.25 0.66
N ASP A 183 1.10 -7.81 1.70
CA ASP A 183 1.47 -6.40 1.82
C ASP A 183 2.29 -5.93 0.62
N THR A 184 2.07 -4.71 0.16
CA THR A 184 2.73 -4.16 -1.04
C THR A 184 4.25 -4.07 -0.88
N TYR A 185 4.74 -3.82 0.34
CA TYR A 185 6.16 -3.63 0.64
C TYR A 185 6.80 -4.81 1.36
N ASN A 186 6.02 -5.67 2.03
CA ASN A 186 6.45 -6.89 2.69
C ASN A 186 5.60 -8.08 2.23
N LYS A 187 5.94 -8.63 1.08
CA LYS A 187 5.16 -9.71 0.44
C LYS A 187 5.09 -11.02 1.23
N ASP A 188 5.88 -11.16 2.29
CA ASP A 188 5.86 -12.30 3.19
C ASP A 188 4.76 -12.17 4.26
N GLU A 189 4.10 -11.00 4.40
CA GLU A 189 3.01 -10.74 5.34
C GLU A 189 1.67 -10.68 4.59
N LEU A 190 0.73 -11.51 5.01
CA LEU A 190 -0.61 -11.58 4.41
C LEU A 190 -1.60 -10.76 5.22
N TRP A 191 -2.36 -9.91 4.55
CA TRP A 191 -3.35 -9.04 5.16
C TRP A 191 -4.75 -9.50 4.78
N TYR A 192 -5.59 -9.76 5.79
CA TYR A 192 -7.02 -10.01 5.63
C TYR A 192 -7.79 -8.81 6.20
N GLU A 193 -8.23 -7.95 5.34
CA GLU A 193 -8.91 -6.71 5.67
C GLU A 193 -10.43 -6.91 5.57
N ILE A 194 -11.18 -6.42 6.56
CA ILE A 194 -12.62 -6.57 6.66
C ILE A 194 -13.24 -5.19 6.84
N PHE A 195 -14.16 -4.84 5.97
CA PHE A 195 -14.85 -3.56 5.99
C PHE A 195 -16.30 -3.71 5.49
N SER A 196 -17.06 -2.62 5.47
CA SER A 196 -18.46 -2.65 5.07
C SER A 196 -18.64 -3.05 3.61
N ARG A 197 -19.64 -3.88 3.28
CA ARG A 197 -20.00 -4.22 1.90
C ARG A 197 -20.37 -3.01 1.03
N ASN A 198 -20.73 -1.88 1.68
CA ASN A 198 -21.06 -0.65 0.98
C ASN A 198 -19.81 0.14 0.56
N ALA A 199 -18.66 -0.23 1.13
CA ALA A 199 -17.37 0.36 0.80
C ALA A 199 -16.68 -0.44 -0.31
N SER A 200 -16.20 0.27 -1.30
CA SER A 200 -15.22 -0.18 -2.28
C SER A 200 -14.59 1.06 -2.90
N LYS A 201 -13.37 0.94 -3.44
CA LYS A 201 -12.78 2.05 -4.21
C LYS A 201 -13.73 2.53 -5.30
N ALA A 202 -14.39 1.59 -6.01
CA ALA A 202 -15.37 1.91 -7.05
C ALA A 202 -16.57 2.71 -6.54
N SER A 203 -17.29 2.19 -5.52
CA SER A 203 -18.50 2.85 -5.02
C SER A 203 -18.21 4.24 -4.46
N ALA A 204 -17.08 4.41 -3.79
CA ALA A 204 -16.66 5.69 -3.26
C ALA A 204 -16.23 6.68 -4.37
N LEU A 205 -15.56 6.21 -5.43
CA LEU A 205 -15.21 7.05 -6.58
C LEU A 205 -16.45 7.48 -7.37
N LEU A 206 -17.49 6.65 -7.48
CA LEU A 206 -18.77 7.06 -8.06
C LEU A 206 -19.45 8.15 -7.22
N GLN A 207 -19.31 8.12 -5.89
CA GLN A 207 -19.76 9.22 -5.02
C GLN A 207 -18.94 10.50 -5.25
N VAL A 208 -17.61 10.38 -5.44
CA VAL A 208 -16.75 11.54 -5.80
C VAL A 208 -17.14 12.09 -7.17
N LEU A 209 -17.41 11.24 -8.15
CA LEU A 209 -17.86 11.63 -9.49
C LEU A 209 -19.14 12.48 -9.41
N GLU A 210 -20.13 12.05 -8.60
CA GLU A 210 -21.36 12.80 -8.35
C GLU A 210 -21.08 14.13 -7.65
N LEU A 211 -20.27 14.15 -6.60
CA LEU A 211 -19.92 15.34 -5.83
C LEU A 211 -19.18 16.40 -6.67
N THR A 212 -18.41 15.97 -7.66
CA THR A 212 -17.63 16.85 -8.55
C THR A 212 -18.37 17.21 -9.83
N HIS A 213 -19.57 16.64 -10.05
CA HIS A 213 -20.33 16.78 -11.30
C HIS A 213 -19.52 16.38 -12.55
N ALA A 214 -18.58 15.46 -12.38
CA ALA A 214 -17.85 14.88 -13.50
C ALA A 214 -18.71 13.83 -14.20
N ASP A 215 -18.50 13.65 -15.50
CA ASP A 215 -19.30 12.76 -16.36
C ASP A 215 -18.47 11.62 -16.97
N ARG A 216 -17.18 11.59 -16.68
CA ARG A 216 -16.23 10.56 -17.11
C ARG A 216 -15.25 10.26 -15.99
N LEU A 217 -14.96 8.98 -15.75
CA LEU A 217 -14.03 8.48 -14.76
C LEU A 217 -12.88 7.73 -15.41
N VAL A 218 -11.64 8.11 -15.12
CA VAL A 218 -10.42 7.37 -15.50
C VAL A 218 -9.72 6.93 -14.23
N CYS A 219 -9.48 5.62 -14.08
CA CYS A 219 -8.86 5.04 -12.89
C CYS A 219 -7.51 4.40 -13.19
N PHE A 220 -6.56 4.57 -12.26
CA PHE A 220 -5.23 3.96 -12.33
C PHE A 220 -5.02 3.05 -11.13
N GLY A 221 -4.47 1.84 -11.35
CA GLY A 221 -4.23 0.86 -10.29
C GLY A 221 -3.12 -0.13 -10.63
N ASP A 222 -2.73 -0.92 -9.62
CA ASP A 222 -1.69 -1.95 -9.76
C ASP A 222 -2.07 -3.32 -9.20
N ASN A 223 -3.06 -3.42 -8.30
CA ASN A 223 -3.32 -4.65 -7.57
C ASN A 223 -4.82 -5.04 -7.54
N ASN A 224 -5.12 -6.23 -7.02
CA ASN A 224 -6.47 -6.79 -7.00
C ASN A 224 -7.50 -5.95 -6.24
N ASN A 225 -7.10 -5.17 -5.23
CA ASN A 225 -8.00 -4.23 -4.54
C ASN A 225 -8.44 -3.06 -5.43
N ASP A 226 -7.76 -2.83 -6.59
CA ASP A 226 -8.12 -1.83 -7.59
C ASP A 226 -9.09 -2.37 -8.64
N MET A 227 -9.25 -3.69 -8.74
CA MET A 227 -10.06 -4.34 -9.75
C MET A 227 -11.46 -3.73 -9.85
N SER A 228 -12.05 -3.38 -8.70
CA SER A 228 -13.38 -2.78 -8.66
C SER A 228 -13.43 -1.41 -9.32
N MET A 229 -12.45 -0.54 -9.09
CA MET A 229 -12.42 0.80 -9.69
C MET A 229 -11.99 0.77 -11.16
N ILE A 230 -11.08 -0.12 -11.54
CA ILE A 230 -10.67 -0.31 -12.94
C ILE A 230 -11.86 -0.74 -13.79
N ARG A 231 -12.71 -1.68 -13.30
CA ARG A 231 -13.91 -2.14 -14.02
C ARG A 231 -15.06 -1.15 -14.02
N ALA A 232 -15.12 -0.25 -13.05
CA ALA A 232 -16.18 0.76 -12.93
C ALA A 232 -15.88 2.04 -13.70
N ALA A 233 -14.62 2.26 -14.07
CA ALA A 233 -14.18 3.43 -14.83
C ALA A 233 -14.64 3.38 -16.29
N ASP A 234 -14.77 4.55 -16.93
CA ASP A 234 -14.91 4.66 -18.39
C ASP A 234 -13.61 4.27 -19.09
N ILE A 235 -12.47 4.48 -18.43
CA ILE A 235 -11.16 3.97 -18.84
C ILE A 235 -10.42 3.48 -17.59
N GLY A 236 -10.14 2.18 -17.55
CA GLY A 236 -9.29 1.55 -16.55
C GLY A 236 -7.86 1.42 -17.05
N VAL A 237 -6.91 1.92 -16.28
CA VAL A 237 -5.48 1.99 -16.64
C VAL A 237 -4.66 1.21 -15.62
N ALA A 238 -3.89 0.21 -16.08
CA ALA A 238 -2.93 -0.50 -15.25
C ALA A 238 -1.51 0.05 -15.46
N VAL A 239 -0.74 0.17 -14.38
CA VAL A 239 0.71 0.46 -14.49
C VAL A 239 1.49 -0.80 -14.85
N ALA A 240 2.69 -0.65 -15.42
CA ALA A 240 3.50 -1.79 -15.90
C ALA A 240 3.89 -2.80 -14.80
N ASN A 241 3.99 -2.35 -13.55
CA ASN A 241 4.25 -3.19 -12.38
C ASN A 241 3.02 -3.86 -11.78
N SER A 242 1.82 -3.68 -12.36
CA SER A 242 0.57 -4.28 -11.89
C SER A 242 0.60 -5.82 -11.97
N CYS A 243 -0.25 -6.46 -11.17
CA CYS A 243 -0.51 -7.88 -11.30
C CYS A 243 -1.14 -8.23 -12.65
N ASP A 244 -0.98 -9.48 -13.09
CA ASP A 244 -1.41 -9.90 -14.42
C ASP A 244 -2.93 -9.83 -14.57
N GLU A 245 -3.68 -10.13 -13.51
CA GLU A 245 -5.14 -10.06 -13.49
C GLU A 245 -5.65 -8.65 -13.74
N LEU A 246 -5.00 -7.63 -13.14
CA LEU A 246 -5.39 -6.24 -13.33
C LEU A 246 -5.04 -5.76 -14.74
N LYS A 247 -3.85 -6.13 -15.26
CA LYS A 247 -3.46 -5.81 -16.65
C LYS A 247 -4.44 -6.37 -17.69
N GLN A 248 -4.98 -7.57 -17.44
CA GLN A 248 -5.99 -8.18 -18.32
C GLN A 248 -7.35 -7.50 -18.24
N ALA A 249 -7.68 -6.89 -17.11
CA ALA A 249 -8.96 -6.21 -16.88
C ALA A 249 -8.95 -4.75 -17.32
N ALA A 250 -7.77 -4.13 -17.43
CA ALA A 250 -7.59 -2.73 -17.81
C ALA A 250 -7.73 -2.52 -19.33
N ASP A 251 -8.20 -1.35 -19.72
CA ASP A 251 -8.29 -0.94 -21.14
C ASP A 251 -6.92 -0.65 -21.73
N THR A 252 -5.96 -0.22 -20.89
CA THR A 252 -4.57 0.05 -21.31
C THR A 252 -3.58 -0.19 -20.18
N VAL A 253 -2.33 -0.46 -20.59
CA VAL A 253 -1.18 -0.59 -19.67
C VAL A 253 -0.19 0.51 -20.02
N ILE A 254 0.20 1.29 -19.01
CA ILE A 254 1.16 2.39 -19.14
C ILE A 254 2.52 2.01 -18.52
N GLY A 255 3.48 2.95 -18.48
CA GLY A 255 4.76 2.74 -17.79
C GLY A 255 4.63 2.40 -16.32
N SER A 256 5.75 2.14 -15.64
CA SER A 256 5.74 1.79 -14.21
C SER A 256 5.48 3.01 -13.31
N ASN A 257 5.13 2.72 -12.05
CA ASN A 257 5.00 3.74 -11.00
C ASN A 257 6.30 4.54 -10.80
N ASP A 258 7.46 3.90 -10.91
CA ASP A 258 8.77 4.57 -10.76
C ASP A 258 9.09 5.55 -11.90
N GLU A 259 8.41 5.40 -13.04
CA GLU A 259 8.53 6.28 -14.22
C GLU A 259 7.58 7.48 -14.19
N GLY A 260 6.74 7.63 -13.17
CA GLY A 260 5.74 8.70 -13.07
C GLY A 260 4.65 8.58 -14.15
N ALA A 261 4.33 7.35 -14.55
CA ALA A 261 3.49 7.05 -15.70
C ALA A 261 2.06 7.61 -15.57
N VAL A 262 1.49 7.65 -14.36
CA VAL A 262 0.15 8.22 -14.12
C VAL A 262 0.10 9.69 -14.49
N ALA A 263 1.03 10.51 -13.98
CA ALA A 263 1.06 11.94 -14.26
C ALA A 263 1.27 12.23 -15.75
N ARG A 264 2.14 11.46 -16.38
CA ARG A 264 2.43 11.58 -17.83
C ARG A 264 1.22 11.24 -18.69
N TYR A 265 0.53 10.14 -18.37
CA TYR A 265 -0.68 9.72 -19.08
C TYR A 265 -1.76 10.81 -19.02
N ILE A 266 -2.02 11.37 -17.83
CA ILE A 266 -3.03 12.43 -17.66
C ILE A 266 -2.63 13.69 -18.46
N ALA A 267 -1.35 14.06 -18.45
CA ALA A 267 -0.86 15.19 -19.20
C ALA A 267 -1.03 15.02 -20.72
N GLU A 268 -0.69 13.84 -21.24
CA GLU A 268 -0.87 13.50 -22.66
C GLU A 268 -2.35 13.53 -23.06
N GLU A 269 -3.25 12.95 -22.26
CA GLU A 269 -4.71 13.02 -22.49
C GLU A 269 -5.23 14.46 -22.48
N CYS A 270 -4.64 15.34 -21.65
CA CYS A 270 -4.99 16.76 -21.58
C CYS A 270 -4.27 17.62 -22.64
N GLY A 271 -3.51 17.02 -23.56
CA GLY A 271 -2.83 17.71 -24.67
C GLY A 271 -1.58 18.48 -24.26
N ILE A 272 -1.01 18.18 -23.09
CA ILE A 272 0.29 18.73 -22.69
C ILE A 272 1.38 17.93 -23.39
N SER A 273 2.16 18.60 -24.26
CA SER A 273 3.34 17.99 -24.89
C SER A 273 4.42 17.82 -23.83
N LEU A 274 4.69 16.57 -23.49
CA LEU A 274 5.83 16.23 -22.62
C LEU A 274 7.10 16.21 -23.48
N PRO A 275 8.25 16.68 -22.95
CA PRO A 275 9.52 16.44 -23.61
C PRO A 275 9.69 14.92 -23.78
N ASP A 276 10.08 14.51 -25.00
CA ASP A 276 10.56 13.16 -25.19
C ASP A 276 11.61 12.92 -24.09
N ARG A 277 11.32 12.02 -23.18
CA ARG A 277 12.44 11.40 -22.46
C ARG A 277 13.26 10.76 -23.57
N GLU A 278 14.38 11.40 -23.95
CA GLU A 278 15.50 10.54 -24.34
C GLU A 278 15.44 9.43 -23.29
N ARG A 279 15.16 8.22 -23.74
CA ARG A 279 15.29 7.07 -22.85
C ARG A 279 16.67 7.30 -22.22
N GLU A 280 16.70 7.84 -20.98
CA GLU A 280 17.75 7.49 -20.09
C GLU A 280 17.61 5.97 -20.03
N VAL A 281 18.23 5.33 -21.00
CA VAL A 281 18.80 4.03 -20.83
C VAL A 281 19.74 4.31 -19.66
N SER A 282 19.19 4.18 -18.44
CA SER A 282 19.97 4.17 -17.22
C SER A 282 21.11 3.26 -17.58
N ALA A 283 22.29 3.84 -17.68
CA ALA A 283 23.47 3.06 -18.07
C ALA A 283 23.40 1.83 -17.20
N PRO A 284 23.41 0.61 -17.76
CA PRO A 284 23.06 -0.59 -17.03
C PRO A 284 23.84 -0.50 -15.72
N LEU A 285 23.11 -0.50 -14.59
CA LEU A 285 23.66 -0.30 -13.25
C LEU A 285 25.02 -0.99 -13.22
N THR A 286 26.08 -0.26 -12.93
CA THR A 286 27.39 -0.86 -12.81
C THR A 286 27.29 -2.04 -11.85
N ASN A 287 28.12 -3.03 -12.00
CA ASN A 287 28.10 -4.19 -11.09
C ASN A 287 28.19 -3.76 -9.62
N ALA A 288 28.84 -2.64 -9.33
CA ALA A 288 28.92 -2.05 -7.98
C ALA A 288 27.57 -1.49 -7.49
N GLU A 289 26.79 -0.84 -8.36
CA GLU A 289 25.45 -0.31 -7.98
C GLU A 289 24.42 -1.43 -7.82
N ARG A 290 24.46 -2.46 -8.66
CA ARG A 290 23.62 -3.67 -8.51
C ARG A 290 23.94 -4.38 -7.20
N PHE A 291 25.21 -4.46 -6.85
CA PHE A 291 25.67 -5.09 -5.63
C PHE A 291 25.25 -4.27 -4.40
N SER A 292 25.42 -2.93 -4.41
CA SER A 292 25.00 -2.04 -3.34
C SER A 292 23.48 -2.12 -3.08
N ASN A 293 22.67 -2.16 -4.14
CA ASN A 293 21.21 -2.29 -4.05
C ASN A 293 20.79 -3.65 -3.49
N ALA A 294 21.42 -4.73 -3.96
CA ALA A 294 21.17 -6.08 -3.46
C ALA A 294 21.60 -6.25 -1.99
N LEU A 295 22.70 -5.58 -1.60
CA LEU A 295 23.19 -5.55 -0.23
C LEU A 295 22.22 -4.83 0.70
N SER A 296 21.76 -3.65 0.32
CA SER A 296 20.80 -2.86 1.11
C SER A 296 19.49 -3.62 1.31
N ALA A 297 18.99 -4.31 0.28
CA ALA A 297 17.81 -5.17 0.37
C ALA A 297 18.04 -6.39 1.26
N GLY A 298 19.25 -6.99 1.21
CA GLY A 298 19.64 -8.14 2.04
C GLY A 298 19.80 -7.77 3.52
N MET A 299 20.43 -6.61 3.81
CA MET A 299 20.64 -6.13 5.19
C MET A 299 19.33 -5.77 5.90
N SER A 300 18.32 -5.29 5.18
CA SER A 300 16.98 -5.06 5.73
C SER A 300 16.32 -6.35 6.22
N ARG A 301 16.60 -7.48 5.57
CA ARG A 301 16.10 -8.81 5.96
C ARG A 301 16.83 -9.38 7.18
N VAL A 302 18.13 -9.10 7.33
CA VAL A 302 18.97 -9.64 8.44
C VAL A 302 18.69 -8.96 9.77
N ARG A 303 18.27 -7.70 9.80
CA ARG A 303 17.93 -6.97 11.04
C ARG A 303 16.77 -7.58 11.85
N GLY A 304 15.99 -8.50 11.25
CA GLY A 304 14.86 -9.19 11.90
C GLY A 304 15.17 -10.61 12.41
N MET A 305 16.38 -11.17 12.20
CA MET A 305 16.68 -12.56 12.52
C MET A 305 17.62 -12.71 13.73
N HIS A 306 17.10 -13.18 14.85
CA HIS A 306 17.92 -13.66 15.98
C HIS A 306 18.42 -15.08 15.72
N GLY A 307 19.70 -15.25 15.42
CA GLY A 307 20.38 -16.56 15.26
C GLY A 307 21.87 -16.38 14.97
N SER A 308 22.68 -17.44 15.14
CA SER A 308 24.14 -17.38 15.00
C SER A 308 24.57 -16.70 13.68
N VAL A 309 25.14 -15.54 13.82
CA VAL A 309 25.32 -14.54 12.76
C VAL A 309 26.24 -15.01 11.62
N GLY A 310 27.22 -15.87 11.88
CA GLY A 310 28.22 -16.28 10.88
C GLY A 310 27.66 -17.13 9.72
N THR A 311 26.92 -18.20 10.01
CA THR A 311 26.46 -19.18 9.01
C THR A 311 25.29 -18.69 8.16
N GLN A 312 24.49 -17.74 8.67
CA GLN A 312 23.36 -17.17 7.93
C GLN A 312 23.81 -16.07 6.96
N ASN A 313 24.81 -15.28 7.36
CA ASN A 313 25.40 -14.26 6.49
C ASN A 313 26.12 -14.89 5.29
N GLU A 314 26.84 -15.99 5.50
CA GLU A 314 27.48 -16.76 4.44
C GLU A 314 26.48 -17.28 3.41
N LYS A 315 25.35 -17.85 3.84
CA LYS A 315 24.28 -18.31 2.96
C LYS A 315 23.61 -17.16 2.20
N LEU A 316 23.46 -15.99 2.83
CA LEU A 316 22.87 -14.82 2.19
C LEU A 316 23.82 -14.24 1.13
N ILE A 317 25.12 -14.16 1.43
CA ILE A 317 26.16 -13.74 0.49
C ILE A 317 26.17 -14.68 -0.72
N HIS A 318 26.17 -15.98 -0.50
CA HIS A 318 26.08 -16.98 -1.59
C HIS A 318 24.81 -16.84 -2.43
N ALA A 319 23.66 -16.59 -1.81
CA ALA A 319 22.39 -16.40 -2.53
C ALA A 319 22.41 -15.13 -3.38
N VAL A 320 22.95 -14.02 -2.86
CA VAL A 320 23.11 -12.76 -3.59
C VAL A 320 24.09 -12.93 -4.76
N LEU A 321 25.25 -13.52 -4.53
CA LEU A 321 26.24 -13.78 -5.58
C LEU A 321 25.69 -14.67 -6.67
N LYS A 322 24.99 -15.74 -6.32
CA LYS A 322 24.40 -16.69 -7.27
C LYS A 322 23.31 -16.07 -8.13
N ASN A 323 22.51 -15.17 -7.59
CA ASN A 323 21.39 -14.57 -8.32
C ASN A 323 21.79 -13.37 -9.19
N TYR A 324 22.84 -12.64 -8.81
CA TYR A 324 23.22 -11.39 -9.49
C TYR A 324 24.54 -11.45 -10.27
N TYR A 325 25.37 -12.48 -10.06
CA TYR A 325 26.69 -12.63 -10.66
C TYR A 325 26.94 -14.00 -11.32
N ALA A 326 25.92 -14.65 -11.82
CA ALA A 326 26.13 -15.93 -12.51
C ALA A 326 26.65 -15.69 -13.97
N PRO A 327 27.76 -16.36 -14.40
CA PRO A 327 28.67 -17.20 -13.61
C PRO A 327 29.86 -16.38 -13.05
N TYR A 328 30.10 -16.42 -11.76
CA TYR A 328 31.31 -15.87 -11.15
C TYR A 328 32.34 -17.01 -10.91
N SER A 329 33.64 -16.65 -10.95
CA SER A 329 34.73 -17.60 -10.69
C SER A 329 35.06 -17.61 -9.19
N ASP A 330 35.64 -18.70 -8.69
CA ASP A 330 36.09 -18.85 -7.30
C ASP A 330 37.04 -17.72 -6.87
N ASP A 331 37.87 -17.19 -7.80
CA ASP A 331 38.75 -16.04 -7.53
C ASP A 331 37.98 -14.72 -7.31
N GLN A 332 36.83 -14.54 -7.94
CA GLN A 332 35.95 -13.39 -7.71
C GLN A 332 35.23 -13.51 -6.37
N GLU A 333 34.85 -14.73 -5.99
CA GLU A 333 34.24 -15.01 -4.69
C GLU A 333 35.17 -14.63 -3.52
N VAL A 334 36.43 -15.00 -3.59
CA VAL A 334 37.43 -14.65 -2.59
C VAL A 334 37.69 -13.14 -2.51
N ARG A 335 37.74 -12.43 -3.63
CA ARG A 335 37.93 -10.97 -3.66
C ARG A 335 36.71 -10.22 -3.14
N ILE A 336 35.51 -10.64 -3.49
CA ILE A 336 34.25 -10.05 -3.04
C ILE A 336 34.05 -10.35 -1.56
N GLY A 337 34.33 -11.57 -1.11
CA GLY A 337 34.24 -11.96 0.31
C GLY A 337 35.19 -11.15 1.19
N LYS A 338 36.43 -10.89 0.72
CA LYS A 338 37.40 -10.07 1.43
C LYS A 338 37.01 -8.58 1.48
N PHE A 339 36.53 -8.03 0.37
CA PHE A 339 36.00 -6.67 0.32
C PHE A 339 34.81 -6.48 1.27
N PHE A 340 33.97 -7.49 1.39
CA PHE A 340 32.83 -7.52 2.30
C PHE A 340 33.26 -7.56 3.76
N ALA A 341 34.22 -8.39 4.10
CA ALA A 341 34.76 -8.47 5.45
C ALA A 341 35.43 -7.14 5.86
N ASP A 342 36.16 -6.51 4.94
CA ASP A 342 36.84 -5.23 5.19
C ASP A 342 35.82 -4.08 5.33
N ALA A 343 34.81 -3.97 4.48
CA ALA A 343 33.78 -2.94 4.55
C ALA A 343 32.90 -3.04 5.79
N VAL A 344 32.69 -4.26 6.27
CA VAL A 344 31.87 -4.53 7.45
C VAL A 344 32.63 -4.29 8.74
N THR A 345 33.96 -4.52 8.76
CA THR A 345 34.83 -4.21 9.90
C THR A 345 35.06 -2.71 10.04
N GLU A 346 35.14 -1.93 8.98
CA GLU A 346 35.27 -0.46 9.04
C GLU A 346 34.02 0.24 9.59
N GLU A 347 32.81 -0.33 9.40
CA GLU A 347 31.57 0.26 9.91
C GLU A 347 31.09 -0.31 11.28
N GLY A 348 31.84 -1.17 11.91
CA GLY A 348 31.54 -1.68 13.25
C GLY A 348 30.35 -2.64 13.32
N ILE A 349 30.05 -3.33 12.23
CA ILE A 349 28.90 -4.24 12.11
C ILE A 349 29.25 -5.69 12.50
N PHE A 350 30.54 -5.99 12.82
CA PHE A 350 30.97 -7.29 13.31
C PHE A 350 31.84 -7.18 14.58
N GLU A 351 31.25 -7.45 15.70
CA GLU A 351 31.81 -8.20 16.82
C GLU A 351 30.97 -9.48 17.02
#